data_ee2955be7769f097edd660b37213bfaa
#
_entry.id   ee2955be7769f097edd660b37213bfaa
#
_cell.length_a   1.000
_cell.length_b   1.000
_cell.length_c   1.000
_cell.angle_alpha   90.00
_cell.angle_beta   90.00
_cell.angle_gamma   90.00
#
_symmetry.space_group_name_H-M   'P 1'
#
loop_
_entity.id
_entity.type
_entity.pdbx_description
1 polymer ?
#
loop_
_entity_poly.entity_id
_entity_poly.type
_entity_poly.pdbx_seq_one_letter_code
_entity_poly.pdbx_strand_id
1 'polypeptide(L)'
;MISMIDRILHNGNVITMDTKKSRVQALAIAHGRIVAMGDNDEILHLATSNTIKDNLNGQTVIPGLTDSHLHWAWTSRSLRDVDVFEVPSKQIAVQRVAERAKQTVNGVWITGQGWSQEYWKDTSFPSAYDLDSVTPNHPVCLRAK
;
A
#
# COMPACT_ATOMS: atom_id res chain seq x y z
N MET A 1 34.26 12.96 -19.65
CA MET A 1 33.17 13.75 -20.23
C MET A 1 32.11 13.89 -19.17
N ILE A 2 31.81 15.13 -18.72
CA ILE A 2 30.70 15.38 -17.81
C ILE A 2 29.41 15.05 -18.61
N SER A 3 28.66 14.08 -18.18
CA SER A 3 27.38 13.74 -18.79
C SER A 3 26.47 14.96 -18.74
N MET A 4 25.83 15.30 -19.85
CA MET A 4 24.93 16.44 -19.92
C MET A 4 23.77 16.23 -18.93
N ILE A 5 23.54 17.19 -18.05
CA ILE A 5 22.49 17.09 -17.05
C ILE A 5 21.13 17.33 -17.71
N ASP A 6 20.25 16.37 -17.60
CA ASP A 6 18.90 16.41 -18.20
C ASP A 6 17.95 17.24 -17.33
N ARG A 7 18.02 17.02 -16.00
CA ARG A 7 17.10 17.64 -15.04
C ARG A 7 17.76 17.89 -13.70
N ILE A 8 17.40 19.00 -13.08
CA ILE A 8 17.76 19.32 -11.70
C ILE A 8 16.48 19.57 -10.91
N LEU A 9 16.37 18.88 -9.76
CA LEU A 9 15.41 19.21 -8.73
C LEU A 9 16.14 20.07 -7.70
N HIS A 10 15.60 21.23 -7.34
CA HIS A 10 16.26 22.15 -6.41
C HIS A 10 15.26 22.77 -5.42
N ASN A 11 15.80 23.41 -4.40
CA ASN A 11 15.01 24.05 -3.33
C ASN A 11 14.05 23.05 -2.65
N GLY A 12 14.54 21.85 -2.34
CA GLY A 12 13.80 20.78 -1.70
C GLY A 12 14.43 20.28 -0.40
N ASN A 13 13.73 19.37 0.25
CA ASN A 13 14.22 18.56 1.34
C ASN A 13 14.42 17.13 0.84
N VAL A 14 15.58 16.84 0.26
CA VAL A 14 15.89 15.54 -0.32
C VAL A 14 16.47 14.62 0.75
N ILE A 15 15.78 13.55 1.09
CA ILE A 15 16.22 12.54 2.04
C ILE A 15 16.84 11.39 1.25
N THR A 16 18.18 11.27 1.30
CA THR A 16 18.92 10.35 0.42
C THR A 16 18.84 8.89 0.85
N MET A 17 18.51 8.61 2.10
CA MET A 17 18.51 7.29 2.73
C MET A 17 19.87 6.58 2.69
N ASP A 18 20.95 7.27 2.31
CA ASP A 18 22.29 6.72 2.36
C ASP A 18 22.96 6.94 3.73
N THR A 19 24.06 6.24 3.96
CA THR A 19 24.80 6.29 5.24
C THR A 19 25.66 7.56 5.40
N LYS A 20 25.86 8.34 4.33
CA LYS A 20 26.80 9.47 4.31
C LYS A 20 26.12 10.84 4.31
N LYS A 21 24.98 10.95 3.60
CA LYS A 21 24.24 12.21 3.48
C LYS A 21 22.75 11.94 3.70
N SER A 22 22.27 12.23 4.86
CA SER A 22 20.86 12.02 5.19
C SER A 22 19.92 13.05 4.55
N ARG A 23 20.42 14.28 4.25
CA ARG A 23 19.59 15.37 3.68
C ARG A 23 20.43 16.29 2.81
N VAL A 24 19.89 16.64 1.63
CA VAL A 24 20.44 17.63 0.70
C VAL A 24 19.31 18.50 0.14
N GLN A 25 19.65 19.62 -0.53
CA GLN A 25 18.65 20.56 -1.05
C GLN A 25 18.30 20.34 -2.52
N ALA A 26 19.22 19.70 -3.26
CA ALA A 26 19.06 19.51 -4.70
C ALA A 26 19.70 18.21 -5.19
N LEU A 27 19.26 17.75 -6.35
CA LEU A 27 19.87 16.64 -7.08
C LEU A 27 19.86 16.88 -8.58
N ALA A 28 20.89 16.34 -9.28
CA ALA A 28 21.00 16.36 -10.72
C ALA A 28 20.80 14.96 -11.31
N ILE A 29 20.04 14.89 -12.40
CA ILE A 29 19.71 13.66 -13.11
C ILE A 29 20.29 13.74 -14.53
N ALA A 30 20.95 12.66 -14.94
CA ALA A 30 21.39 12.44 -16.32
C ALA A 30 21.10 10.98 -16.72
N HIS A 31 20.54 10.77 -17.90
CA HIS A 31 20.19 9.43 -18.43
C HIS A 31 19.37 8.57 -17.45
N GLY A 32 18.41 9.18 -16.75
CA GLY A 32 17.55 8.51 -15.79
C GLY A 32 18.24 8.10 -14.48
N ARG A 33 19.45 8.62 -14.20
CA ARG A 33 20.22 8.34 -12.98
C ARG A 33 20.54 9.63 -12.23
N ILE A 34 20.54 9.55 -10.90
CA ILE A 34 21.05 10.62 -10.05
C ILE A 34 22.59 10.61 -10.19
N VAL A 35 23.15 11.71 -10.65
CA VAL A 35 24.60 11.85 -10.88
C VAL A 35 25.28 12.80 -9.90
N ALA A 36 24.52 13.68 -9.25
CA ALA A 36 25.02 14.55 -8.19
C ALA A 36 23.91 14.89 -7.20
N MET A 37 24.29 15.14 -5.95
CA MET A 37 23.41 15.59 -4.87
C MET A 37 24.18 16.53 -3.97
N GLY A 38 23.57 17.64 -3.52
CA GLY A 38 24.22 18.63 -2.68
C GLY A 38 23.31 19.81 -2.36
N ASP A 39 23.95 20.93 -2.07
CA ASP A 39 23.26 22.20 -1.87
C ASP A 39 22.77 22.79 -3.19
N ASN A 40 21.83 23.71 -3.13
CA ASN A 40 21.22 24.31 -4.33
C ASN A 40 22.29 24.92 -5.26
N ASP A 41 23.23 25.68 -4.71
CA ASP A 41 24.22 26.38 -5.51
C ASP A 41 25.18 25.41 -6.21
N GLU A 42 25.63 24.36 -5.51
CA GLU A 42 26.49 23.33 -6.08
C GLU A 42 25.84 22.64 -7.28
N ILE A 43 24.58 22.27 -7.11
CA ILE A 43 23.87 21.48 -8.13
C ILE A 43 23.38 22.34 -9.28
N LEU A 44 22.93 23.56 -9.02
CA LEU A 44 22.48 24.47 -10.07
C LEU A 44 23.64 24.92 -11.00
N HIS A 45 24.89 24.96 -10.50
CA HIS A 45 26.07 25.22 -11.34
C HIS A 45 26.32 24.15 -12.40
N LEU A 46 25.79 22.94 -12.24
CA LEU A 46 25.90 21.87 -13.23
C LEU A 46 24.93 22.04 -14.41
N ALA A 47 24.01 22.99 -14.32
CA ALA A 47 22.98 23.17 -15.34
C ALA A 47 23.56 23.76 -16.63
N THR A 48 23.05 23.31 -17.75
CA THR A 48 23.25 23.89 -19.07
C THR A 48 21.99 24.61 -19.56
N SER A 49 22.03 25.22 -20.74
CA SER A 49 20.84 25.84 -21.38
C SER A 49 19.70 24.85 -21.62
N ASN A 50 20.02 23.56 -21.75
CA ASN A 50 19.06 22.51 -22.04
C ASN A 50 18.58 21.74 -20.79
N THR A 51 19.14 22.06 -19.62
CA THR A 51 18.75 21.40 -18.36
C THR A 51 17.39 21.90 -17.88
N ILE A 52 16.46 20.97 -17.63
CA ILE A 52 15.17 21.27 -16.99
C ILE A 52 15.44 21.52 -15.50
N LYS A 53 14.88 22.61 -14.96
CA LYS A 53 15.02 22.98 -13.55
C LYS A 53 13.66 22.99 -12.89
N ASP A 54 13.43 22.10 -11.93
CA ASP A 54 12.19 22.01 -11.17
C ASP A 54 12.41 22.55 -9.75
N ASN A 55 11.73 23.63 -9.43
CA ASN A 55 11.73 24.16 -8.08
C ASN A 55 10.75 23.37 -7.21
N LEU A 56 11.26 22.67 -6.21
CA LEU A 56 10.48 21.86 -5.28
C LEU A 56 9.71 22.65 -4.23
N ASN A 57 10.00 23.97 -4.09
CA ASN A 57 9.33 24.84 -3.11
C ASN A 57 9.29 24.24 -1.69
N GLY A 58 10.38 23.64 -1.24
CA GLY A 58 10.50 23.00 0.07
C GLY A 58 9.89 21.61 0.17
N GLN A 59 9.34 21.06 -0.90
CA GLN A 59 8.77 19.70 -0.90
C GLN A 59 9.83 18.64 -0.58
N THR A 60 9.40 17.57 0.06
CA THR A 60 10.26 16.43 0.39
C THR A 60 10.35 15.44 -0.76
N VAL A 61 11.57 15.05 -1.10
CA VAL A 61 11.89 13.98 -2.05
C VAL A 61 12.50 12.81 -1.30
N ILE A 62 12.00 11.62 -1.54
CA ILE A 62 12.52 10.35 -1.01
C ILE A 62 12.74 9.36 -2.16
N PRO A 63 13.60 8.33 -1.99
CA PRO A 63 13.63 7.20 -2.91
C PRO A 63 12.26 6.55 -3.05
N GLY A 64 11.97 6.01 -4.23
CA GLY A 64 10.74 5.26 -4.46
C GLY A 64 10.61 4.11 -3.45
N LEU A 65 9.40 3.91 -2.96
CA LEU A 65 9.12 2.83 -2.02
C LEU A 65 9.23 1.48 -2.74
N THR A 66 10.00 0.57 -2.16
CA THR A 66 10.17 -0.80 -2.65
C THR A 66 9.81 -1.76 -1.54
N ASP A 67 8.83 -2.62 -1.78
CA ASP A 67 8.51 -3.74 -0.91
C ASP A 67 9.03 -5.02 -1.56
N SER A 68 10.03 -5.64 -0.93
CA SER A 68 10.67 -6.87 -1.43
C SER A 68 9.94 -8.14 -1.01
N HIS A 69 8.95 -8.04 -0.11
CA HIS A 69 8.15 -9.17 0.36
C HIS A 69 6.69 -8.78 0.46
N LEU A 70 5.97 -8.90 -0.64
CA LEU A 70 4.58 -8.47 -0.75
C LEU A 70 3.67 -9.61 -1.23
N HIS A 71 2.62 -9.87 -0.48
CA HIS A 71 1.55 -10.79 -0.86
C HIS A 71 0.45 -10.07 -1.67
N TRP A 72 0.81 -9.48 -2.81
CA TRP A 72 -0.06 -8.62 -3.62
C TRP A 72 -1.41 -9.26 -3.98
N ALA A 73 -1.40 -10.52 -4.40
CA ALA A 73 -2.62 -11.24 -4.75
C ALA A 73 -3.56 -11.42 -3.55
N TRP A 74 -3.01 -11.64 -2.35
CA TRP A 74 -3.78 -11.74 -1.12
C TRP A 74 -4.37 -10.39 -0.71
N THR A 75 -3.57 -9.34 -0.74
CA THR A 75 -4.01 -7.97 -0.47
C THR A 75 -5.12 -7.55 -1.43
N SER A 76 -4.96 -7.84 -2.73
CA SER A 76 -5.99 -7.56 -3.73
C SER A 76 -7.31 -8.29 -3.46
N ARG A 77 -7.25 -9.54 -2.98
CA ARG A 77 -8.44 -10.30 -2.58
C ARG A 77 -9.07 -9.74 -1.32
N SER A 78 -8.27 -9.42 -0.30
CA SER A 78 -8.79 -8.92 0.98
C SER A 78 -9.61 -7.64 0.82
N LEU A 79 -9.35 -6.82 -0.20
CA LEU A 79 -10.16 -5.65 -0.52
C LEU A 79 -11.58 -5.98 -1.02
N ARG A 80 -11.80 -7.21 -1.48
CA ARG A 80 -13.11 -7.70 -1.96
C ARG A 80 -13.77 -8.65 -0.98
N ASP A 81 -12.99 -9.33 -0.15
CA ASP A 81 -13.48 -10.29 0.82
C ASP A 81 -14.23 -9.59 1.98
N VAL A 82 -15.08 -10.33 2.65
CA VAL A 82 -15.61 -9.88 3.95
C VAL A 82 -14.48 -9.95 4.96
N ASP A 83 -14.11 -8.80 5.50
CA ASP A 83 -13.12 -8.74 6.57
C ASP A 83 -13.74 -9.24 7.88
N VAL A 84 -13.31 -10.41 8.32
CA VAL A 84 -13.67 -11.01 9.61
C VAL A 84 -12.46 -11.18 10.52
N PHE A 85 -11.40 -10.41 10.24
CA PHE A 85 -10.18 -10.39 11.04
C PHE A 85 -10.46 -9.77 12.41
N GLU A 86 -10.02 -10.46 13.46
CA GLU A 86 -10.12 -10.04 14.86
C GLU A 86 -11.52 -9.56 15.31
N VAL A 87 -12.57 -10.06 14.67
CA VAL A 87 -13.93 -9.79 15.15
C VAL A 87 -14.12 -10.39 16.55
N PRO A 88 -14.87 -9.71 17.44
CA PRO A 88 -14.96 -10.10 18.86
C PRO A 88 -15.86 -11.32 19.10
N SER A 89 -16.65 -11.77 18.10
CA SER A 89 -17.53 -12.93 18.24
C SER A 89 -17.94 -13.51 16.90
N LYS A 90 -18.42 -14.76 16.93
CA LYS A 90 -19.05 -15.43 15.79
C LYS A 90 -20.24 -14.63 15.25
N GLN A 91 -21.05 -14.05 16.11
CA GLN A 91 -22.22 -13.26 15.73
C GLN A 91 -21.83 -12.05 14.88
N ILE A 92 -20.75 -11.36 15.23
CA ILE A 92 -20.26 -10.23 14.44
C ILE A 92 -19.72 -10.69 13.09
N ALA A 93 -19.03 -11.84 13.02
CA ALA A 93 -18.61 -12.43 11.75
C ALA A 93 -19.82 -12.72 10.84
N VAL A 94 -20.82 -13.38 11.37
CA VAL A 94 -22.08 -13.70 10.66
C VAL A 94 -22.81 -12.43 10.20
N GLN A 95 -22.87 -11.41 11.04
CA GLN A 95 -23.48 -10.12 10.70
C GLN A 95 -22.77 -9.46 9.51
N ARG A 96 -21.43 -9.42 9.51
CA ARG A 96 -20.67 -8.85 8.38
C ARG A 96 -20.94 -9.58 7.07
N VAL A 97 -21.08 -10.91 7.13
CA VAL A 97 -21.46 -11.72 5.95
C VAL A 97 -22.89 -11.41 5.50
N ALA A 98 -23.83 -11.27 6.45
CA ALA A 98 -25.23 -10.90 6.14
C ALA A 98 -25.32 -9.53 5.45
N GLU A 99 -24.54 -8.55 5.91
CA GLU A 99 -24.46 -7.22 5.28
C GLU A 99 -23.93 -7.29 3.85
N ARG A 100 -22.89 -8.11 3.62
CA ARG A 100 -22.35 -8.35 2.28
C ARG A 100 -23.39 -9.03 1.39
N ALA A 101 -24.13 -10.01 1.89
CA ALA A 101 -25.16 -10.74 1.13
C ALA A 101 -26.23 -9.79 0.57
N LYS A 102 -26.64 -8.78 1.35
CA LYS A 102 -27.62 -7.76 0.91
C LYS A 102 -27.13 -6.92 -0.28
N GLN A 103 -25.82 -6.83 -0.48
CA GLN A 103 -25.19 -6.02 -1.52
C GLN A 103 -24.68 -6.86 -2.70
N THR A 104 -24.80 -8.17 -2.62
CA THR A 104 -24.26 -9.12 -3.60
C THR A 104 -25.40 -9.68 -4.44
N VAL A 105 -25.19 -9.85 -5.75
CA VAL A 105 -26.17 -10.47 -6.64
C VAL A 105 -26.36 -11.94 -6.27
N ASN A 106 -27.60 -12.42 -6.22
CA ASN A 106 -27.92 -13.81 -5.88
C ASN A 106 -27.11 -14.82 -6.70
N GLY A 107 -26.63 -15.87 -6.08
CA GLY A 107 -25.81 -16.91 -6.68
C GLY A 107 -24.31 -16.60 -6.76
N VAL A 108 -23.91 -15.38 -6.49
CA VAL A 108 -22.49 -15.01 -6.46
C VAL A 108 -21.85 -15.39 -5.14
N TRP A 109 -20.63 -15.93 -5.20
CA TRP A 109 -19.86 -16.31 -4.04
C TRP A 109 -19.54 -15.12 -3.13
N ILE A 110 -19.69 -15.33 -1.83
CA ILE A 110 -19.21 -14.43 -0.79
C ILE A 110 -17.99 -15.08 -0.14
N THR A 111 -16.86 -14.42 -0.22
CA THR A 111 -15.60 -14.87 0.41
C THR A 111 -15.22 -13.95 1.55
N GLY A 112 -14.54 -14.50 2.57
CA GLY A 112 -14.04 -13.76 3.71
C GLY A 112 -12.87 -14.47 4.36
N GLN A 113 -12.09 -13.75 5.18
CA GLN A 113 -10.91 -14.32 5.82
C GLN A 113 -10.57 -13.66 7.15
N GLY A 114 -9.81 -14.40 7.95
CA GLY A 114 -9.14 -13.88 9.12
C GLY A 114 -9.87 -14.09 10.44
N TRP A 115 -10.95 -14.85 10.49
CA TRP A 115 -11.57 -15.17 11.76
C TRP A 115 -10.68 -16.12 12.58
N SER A 116 -10.77 -15.98 13.92
CA SER A 116 -10.22 -16.95 14.86
C SER A 116 -11.12 -17.00 16.10
N GLN A 117 -11.62 -18.20 16.42
CA GLN A 117 -12.44 -18.42 17.61
C GLN A 117 -11.63 -18.27 18.92
N GLU A 118 -10.32 -18.29 18.85
CA GLU A 118 -9.44 -18.14 20.02
C GLU A 118 -9.63 -16.80 20.75
N TYR A 119 -10.09 -15.80 20.03
CA TYR A 119 -10.37 -14.45 20.59
C TYR A 119 -11.83 -14.29 21.04
N TRP A 120 -12.67 -15.31 20.86
CA TRP A 120 -14.08 -15.22 21.21
C TRP A 120 -14.36 -15.76 22.60
N LYS A 121 -15.40 -15.22 23.21
CA LYS A 121 -15.89 -15.73 24.50
C LYS A 121 -16.43 -17.18 24.36
N ASP A 122 -17.09 -17.47 23.25
CA ASP A 122 -17.48 -18.81 22.83
C ASP A 122 -16.43 -19.30 21.81
N THR A 123 -15.59 -20.25 22.21
CA THR A 123 -14.51 -20.82 21.39
C THR A 123 -14.99 -21.94 20.46
N SER A 124 -16.29 -22.16 20.33
CA SER A 124 -16.83 -23.15 19.39
C SER A 124 -16.54 -22.74 17.94
N PHE A 125 -16.18 -23.73 17.12
CA PHE A 125 -15.95 -23.50 15.70
C PHE A 125 -17.24 -23.04 14.99
N PRO A 126 -17.16 -22.05 14.08
CA PRO A 126 -18.24 -21.73 13.18
C PRO A 126 -18.59 -22.93 12.28
N SER A 127 -19.84 -23.07 11.94
CA SER A 127 -20.35 -24.08 11.03
C SER A 127 -21.10 -23.44 9.85
N ALA A 128 -21.39 -24.20 8.82
CA ALA A 128 -22.21 -23.73 7.70
C ALA A 128 -23.60 -23.25 8.17
N TYR A 129 -24.17 -23.91 9.17
CA TYR A 129 -25.50 -23.58 9.73
C TYR A 129 -25.53 -22.15 10.33
N ASP A 130 -24.43 -21.65 10.83
CA ASP A 130 -24.37 -20.27 11.34
C ASP A 130 -24.61 -19.23 10.23
N LEU A 131 -24.35 -19.57 8.97
CA LEU A 131 -24.48 -18.70 7.80
C LEU A 131 -25.77 -18.93 7.00
N ASP A 132 -26.31 -20.16 6.99
CA ASP A 132 -27.42 -20.55 6.12
C ASP A 132 -28.65 -19.64 6.25
N SER A 133 -28.97 -19.20 7.47
CA SER A 133 -30.09 -18.30 7.71
C SER A 133 -29.91 -16.88 7.15
N VAL A 134 -28.68 -16.43 7.00
CA VAL A 134 -28.36 -15.06 6.57
C VAL A 134 -27.89 -14.98 5.11
N THR A 135 -27.58 -16.12 4.49
CA THR A 135 -27.09 -16.20 3.10
C THR A 135 -27.82 -17.25 2.26
N PRO A 136 -29.16 -17.32 2.28
CA PRO A 136 -29.91 -18.43 1.64
C PRO A 136 -29.69 -18.51 0.12
N ASN A 137 -29.25 -17.42 -0.51
CA ASN A 137 -29.09 -17.33 -1.96
C ASN A 137 -27.62 -17.20 -2.39
N HIS A 138 -26.66 -17.42 -1.46
CA HIS A 138 -25.24 -17.25 -1.74
C HIS A 138 -24.40 -18.41 -1.24
N PRO A 139 -23.51 -18.98 -2.04
CA PRO A 139 -22.44 -19.82 -1.53
C PRO A 139 -21.44 -18.95 -0.76
N VAL A 140 -21.02 -19.39 0.43
CA VAL A 140 -20.12 -18.65 1.31
C VAL A 140 -18.88 -19.47 1.65
N CYS A 141 -17.72 -18.86 1.62
CA CYS A 141 -16.46 -19.45 2.06
C CYS A 141 -15.71 -18.48 2.96
N LEU A 142 -15.65 -18.78 4.25
CA LEU A 142 -14.83 -18.03 5.21
C LEU A 142 -13.60 -18.85 5.59
N ARG A 143 -12.44 -18.22 5.55
CA ARG A 143 -11.16 -18.82 5.94
C ARG A 143 -10.74 -18.33 7.32
N ALA A 144 -10.29 -19.25 8.14
CA ALA A 144 -9.62 -18.91 9.40
C ALA A 144 -8.28 -18.20 9.16
N LYS A 145 -7.76 -17.62 10.22
CA LYS A 145 -6.41 -17.03 10.28
C LYS A 145 -5.34 -18.12 10.20
#